data_491edef885de2afa910a2fff34f115be
#
_entry.id   491edef885de2afa910a2fff34f115be
#
_cell.length_a   1.000
_cell.length_b   1.000
_cell.length_c   1.000
_cell.angle_alpha   90.00
_cell.angle_beta   90.00
_cell.angle_gamma   90.00
#
_symmetry.space_group_name_H-M   'P 1'
#
loop_
_entity.id
_entity.type
_entity.pdbx_description
1 polymer ?
#
loop_
_entity_poly.entity_id
_entity_poly.type
_entity_poly.pdbx_seq_one_letter_code
_entity_poly.pdbx_strand_id
1 'polypeptide(L)'
;VNPEWLEAVSLPDGAIVALPSINELTPNNTMWINKMWLERLKMAVPTNAEELTEVLRQFRDRDMNQNGSRSDEIPLSFVSMWDLRFLAHAFGINADDYYLTEQNGKISEVLTTEENRAFLTWLHELYTEGLLDSQGFMAMRLVEAATSSSSSSNSNAAAKYGVFFGATPQDVVGVNLASEYIALDPLLYNGQQVYRDFTGDLYRGTFAISSTCAEPEKLLQWVDYLYTDEGFLAAQVGREGEDYDWNDDGTWAYARTAEEV
;
A
#
# COMPACT_ATOMS: atom_id res chain seq x y z
N VAL A 1 12.60 21.32 -16.40
CA VAL A 1 11.36 20.53 -16.39
C VAL A 1 11.64 19.20 -17.08
N ASN A 2 11.21 18.10 -16.50
CA ASN A 2 11.37 16.78 -17.12
C ASN A 2 10.55 16.74 -18.44
N PRO A 3 11.17 16.43 -19.60
CA PRO A 3 10.49 16.40 -20.89
C PRO A 3 9.28 15.42 -20.91
N GLU A 4 9.38 14.32 -20.23
CA GLU A 4 8.31 13.31 -20.14
C GLU A 4 7.05 13.87 -19.47
N TRP A 5 7.21 14.74 -18.47
CA TRP A 5 6.07 15.41 -17.82
C TRP A 5 5.36 16.38 -18.75
N LEU A 6 6.12 17.11 -19.58
CA LEU A 6 5.55 18.00 -20.59
C LEU A 6 4.81 17.23 -21.67
N GLU A 7 5.39 16.14 -22.17
CA GLU A 7 4.75 15.29 -23.15
C GLU A 7 3.44 14.70 -22.60
N ALA A 8 3.46 14.21 -21.36
CA ALA A 8 2.31 13.59 -20.72
C ALA A 8 1.10 14.53 -20.56
N VAL A 9 1.30 15.84 -20.41
CA VAL A 9 0.23 16.85 -20.25
C VAL A 9 -0.09 17.62 -21.51
N SER A 10 0.68 17.40 -22.58
CA SER A 10 0.45 18.05 -23.88
C SER A 10 -0.65 17.36 -24.66
N LEU A 11 -1.57 18.15 -25.22
CA LEU A 11 -2.54 17.68 -26.19
C LEU A 11 -1.88 17.40 -27.55
N PRO A 12 -2.53 16.67 -28.48
CA PRO A 12 -1.98 16.36 -29.79
C PRO A 12 -1.60 17.60 -30.64
N ASP A 13 -2.20 18.76 -30.37
CA ASP A 13 -1.89 20.04 -30.99
C ASP A 13 -0.77 20.81 -30.28
N GLY A 14 -0.19 20.23 -29.22
CA GLY A 14 0.87 20.83 -28.40
C GLY A 14 0.36 21.77 -27.30
N ALA A 15 -0.93 21.97 -27.16
CA ALA A 15 -1.48 22.83 -26.09
C ALA A 15 -1.37 22.13 -24.73
N ILE A 16 -0.99 22.89 -23.69
CA ILE A 16 -1.02 22.47 -22.30
C ILE A 16 -2.17 23.21 -21.62
N VAL A 17 -3.21 22.47 -21.25
CA VAL A 17 -4.45 23.03 -20.69
C VAL A 17 -4.61 22.79 -19.20
N ALA A 18 -3.74 21.97 -18.61
CA ALA A 18 -3.72 21.69 -17.18
C ALA A 18 -2.32 21.26 -16.72
N LEU A 19 -2.05 21.40 -15.44
CA LEU A 19 -0.82 20.94 -14.82
C LEU A 19 -1.02 19.55 -14.21
N PRO A 20 0.04 18.71 -14.15
CA PRO A 20 -0.02 17.40 -13.52
C PRO A 20 0.15 17.50 -12.00
N SER A 21 -0.31 16.49 -11.28
CA SER A 21 0.28 16.15 -9.98
C SER A 21 1.33 15.07 -10.21
N ILE A 22 2.51 15.31 -9.67
CA ILE A 22 3.65 14.40 -9.78
C ILE A 22 3.83 13.76 -8.42
N ASN A 23 3.72 12.45 -8.35
CA ASN A 23 3.93 11.69 -7.15
C ASN A 23 5.12 10.77 -7.34
N GLU A 24 6.26 11.15 -6.79
CA GLU A 24 7.49 10.36 -6.89
C GLU A 24 7.46 9.14 -5.96
N LEU A 25 6.64 9.18 -4.92
CA LEU A 25 6.46 8.11 -3.95
C LEU A 25 4.96 7.85 -3.79
N THR A 26 4.39 7.06 -4.68
CA THR A 26 3.00 6.63 -4.52
C THR A 26 2.89 5.69 -3.31
N PRO A 27 2.11 6.04 -2.29
CA PRO A 27 1.87 5.12 -1.18
C PRO A 27 1.12 3.91 -1.74
N ASN A 28 1.79 2.77 -1.74
CA ASN A 28 1.20 1.50 -2.08
C ASN A 28 0.67 0.81 -0.83
N ASN A 29 -0.39 0.04 -0.97
CA ASN A 29 -0.73 -0.92 0.05
C ASN A 29 0.42 -1.92 0.18
N THR A 30 1.01 -1.94 1.36
CA THR A 30 2.07 -2.89 1.72
C THR A 30 1.44 -4.08 2.43
N MET A 31 2.02 -5.25 2.27
CA MET A 31 1.73 -6.38 3.15
C MET A 31 2.35 -6.13 4.52
N TRP A 32 1.56 -6.25 5.57
CA TRP A 32 2.00 -6.16 6.97
C TRP A 32 1.84 -7.51 7.64
N ILE A 33 2.87 -7.97 8.36
CA ILE A 33 2.85 -9.24 9.08
C ILE A 33 3.12 -9.02 10.56
N ASN A 34 2.39 -9.74 11.42
CA ASN A 34 2.57 -9.66 12.87
C ASN A 34 3.91 -10.31 13.28
N LYS A 35 4.89 -9.48 13.64
CA LYS A 35 6.21 -9.95 14.06
C LYS A 35 6.20 -10.66 15.41
N MET A 36 5.29 -10.26 16.32
CA MET A 36 5.16 -10.89 17.63
C MET A 36 4.67 -12.34 17.51
N TRP A 37 3.81 -12.60 16.53
CA TRP A 37 3.34 -13.95 16.23
C TRP A 37 4.46 -14.81 15.64
N LEU A 38 5.25 -14.25 14.72
CA LEU A 38 6.43 -14.94 14.18
C LEU A 38 7.46 -15.28 15.27
N GLU A 39 7.73 -14.34 16.17
CA GLU A 39 8.65 -14.56 17.30
C GLU A 39 8.17 -15.66 18.24
N ARG A 40 6.87 -15.70 18.58
CA ARG A 40 6.27 -16.78 19.39
C ARG A 40 6.40 -18.15 18.74
N LEU A 41 6.28 -18.20 17.43
CA LEU A 41 6.44 -19.42 16.64
C LEU A 41 7.91 -19.77 16.39
N LYS A 42 8.83 -18.84 16.61
CA LYS A 42 10.25 -18.93 16.22
C LYS A 42 10.41 -19.17 14.70
N MET A 43 9.55 -18.56 13.92
CA MET A 43 9.58 -18.60 12.47
C MET A 43 10.26 -17.34 11.92
N ALA A 44 10.97 -17.48 10.82
CA ALA A 44 11.50 -16.35 10.07
C ALA A 44 10.37 -15.63 9.29
N VAL A 45 10.63 -14.40 8.90
CA VAL A 45 9.77 -13.66 7.99
C VAL A 45 9.72 -14.42 6.66
N PRO A 46 8.54 -14.75 6.14
CA PRO A 46 8.42 -15.50 4.89
C PRO A 46 8.89 -14.69 3.69
N THR A 47 9.58 -15.33 2.76
CA THR A 47 10.14 -14.70 1.56
C THR A 47 9.48 -15.17 0.26
N ASN A 48 8.70 -16.22 0.29
CA ASN A 48 8.03 -16.81 -0.88
C ASN A 48 6.64 -17.35 -0.50
N ALA A 49 5.86 -17.79 -1.50
CA ALA A 49 4.49 -18.25 -1.31
C ALA A 49 4.38 -19.48 -0.40
N GLU A 50 5.31 -20.42 -0.51
CA GLU A 50 5.33 -21.64 0.28
C GLU A 50 5.58 -21.33 1.77
N GLU A 51 6.58 -20.49 2.05
CA GLU A 51 6.89 -20.08 3.42
C GLU A 51 5.74 -19.27 4.02
N LEU A 52 5.13 -18.36 3.25
CA LEU A 52 3.95 -17.62 3.71
C LEU A 52 2.81 -18.58 4.04
N THR A 53 2.53 -19.54 3.17
CA THR A 53 1.47 -20.53 3.41
C THR A 53 1.67 -21.30 4.72
N GLU A 54 2.90 -21.71 5.01
CA GLU A 54 3.21 -22.41 6.26
C GLU A 54 3.04 -21.49 7.49
N VAL A 55 3.46 -20.24 7.41
CA VAL A 55 3.22 -19.24 8.46
C VAL A 55 1.73 -19.05 8.71
N LEU A 56 0.93 -18.90 7.65
CA LEU A 56 -0.51 -18.73 7.77
C LEU A 56 -1.21 -19.94 8.42
N ARG A 57 -0.75 -21.17 8.12
CA ARG A 57 -1.25 -22.37 8.79
C ARG A 57 -0.98 -22.35 10.29
N GLN A 58 0.23 -21.92 10.70
CA GLN A 58 0.57 -21.80 12.11
C GLN A 58 -0.27 -20.71 12.80
N PHE A 59 -0.56 -19.61 12.11
CA PHE A 59 -1.43 -18.55 12.62
C PHE A 59 -2.87 -19.03 12.81
N ARG A 60 -3.41 -19.83 11.90
CA ARG A 60 -4.74 -20.44 11.99
C ARG A 60 -4.87 -21.44 13.15
N ASP A 61 -3.85 -22.27 13.34
CA ASP A 61 -3.96 -23.47 14.19
C ASP A 61 -3.66 -23.18 15.67
N ARG A 62 -3.25 -21.96 16.02
CA ARG A 62 -2.84 -21.58 17.38
C ARG A 62 -3.52 -20.30 17.86
N ASP A 63 -3.69 -20.19 19.18
CA ASP A 63 -4.07 -18.96 19.87
C ASP A 63 -2.86 -18.00 19.87
N MET A 64 -2.76 -17.20 18.80
CA MET A 64 -1.62 -16.32 18.58
C MET A 64 -1.70 -15.04 19.39
N ASN A 65 -2.90 -14.56 19.69
CA ASN A 65 -3.13 -13.36 20.48
C ASN A 65 -3.27 -13.65 21.99
N GLN A 66 -3.23 -14.93 22.39
CA GLN A 66 -3.26 -15.41 23.78
C GLN A 66 -4.51 -15.01 24.58
N ASN A 67 -5.64 -14.90 23.92
CA ASN A 67 -6.91 -14.56 24.54
C ASN A 67 -7.70 -15.78 25.02
N GLY A 68 -7.20 -17.00 24.80
CA GLY A 68 -7.83 -18.28 25.16
C GLY A 68 -8.73 -18.87 24.08
N SER A 69 -8.88 -18.20 22.93
CA SER A 69 -9.55 -18.69 21.73
C SER A 69 -8.52 -19.08 20.66
N ARG A 70 -8.86 -19.99 19.78
CA ARG A 70 -8.06 -20.39 18.60
C ARG A 70 -8.83 -20.19 17.30
N SER A 71 -9.92 -19.46 17.36
CA SER A 71 -10.86 -19.36 16.24
C SER A 71 -11.17 -17.92 15.86
N ASP A 72 -10.50 -16.97 16.45
CA ASP A 72 -10.68 -15.55 16.21
C ASP A 72 -9.49 -14.90 15.47
N GLU A 73 -8.39 -15.64 15.32
CA GLU A 73 -7.31 -15.21 14.46
C GLU A 73 -7.69 -15.30 12.97
N ILE A 74 -7.32 -14.27 12.24
CA ILE A 74 -7.44 -14.20 10.78
C ILE A 74 -6.05 -14.25 10.18
N PRO A 75 -5.65 -15.39 9.58
CA PRO A 75 -4.30 -15.56 9.11
C PRO A 75 -3.88 -14.53 8.07
N LEU A 76 -4.69 -14.33 7.01
CA LEU A 76 -4.49 -13.30 5.99
C LEU A 76 -5.81 -12.61 5.68
N SER A 77 -5.86 -11.30 5.94
CA SER A 77 -7.01 -10.44 5.66
C SER A 77 -6.70 -9.49 4.51
N PHE A 78 -7.75 -9.07 3.79
CA PHE A 78 -7.71 -8.07 2.74
C PHE A 78 -9.01 -7.29 2.70
N VAL A 79 -8.96 -6.08 2.17
CA VAL A 79 -10.10 -5.16 2.12
C VAL A 79 -10.80 -5.22 0.77
N SER A 80 -10.04 -5.48 -0.28
CA SER A 80 -10.57 -5.59 -1.64
C SER A 80 -9.79 -6.63 -2.45
N MET A 81 -10.41 -7.12 -3.53
CA MET A 81 -9.72 -7.99 -4.50
C MET A 81 -8.46 -7.36 -5.09
N TRP A 82 -8.37 -6.04 -5.04
CA TRP A 82 -7.22 -5.28 -5.51
C TRP A 82 -5.96 -5.59 -4.70
N ASP A 83 -6.10 -5.78 -3.38
CA ASP A 83 -4.98 -6.09 -2.49
C ASP A 83 -4.33 -7.44 -2.83
N LEU A 84 -5.11 -8.43 -3.24
CA LEU A 84 -4.61 -9.76 -3.58
C LEU A 84 -3.64 -9.77 -4.76
N ARG A 85 -3.64 -8.72 -5.60
CA ARG A 85 -2.69 -8.59 -6.72
C ARG A 85 -1.23 -8.49 -6.24
N PHE A 86 -0.99 -7.96 -5.06
CA PHE A 86 0.35 -7.89 -4.49
C PHE A 86 0.94 -9.27 -4.22
N LEU A 87 0.10 -10.28 -4.03
CA LEU A 87 0.52 -11.67 -3.90
C LEU A 87 0.91 -12.30 -5.25
N ALA A 88 0.45 -11.76 -6.36
CA ALA A 88 0.74 -12.27 -7.70
C ALA A 88 2.24 -12.15 -8.06
N HIS A 89 2.96 -11.24 -7.41
CA HIS A 89 4.41 -11.10 -7.55
C HIS A 89 5.16 -12.41 -7.24
N ALA A 90 4.67 -13.21 -6.27
CA ALA A 90 5.22 -14.51 -5.92
C ALA A 90 5.14 -15.54 -7.06
N PHE A 91 4.41 -15.24 -8.12
CA PHE A 91 4.23 -16.08 -9.33
C PHE A 91 4.83 -15.44 -10.57
N GLY A 92 5.64 -14.38 -10.41
CA GLY A 92 6.29 -13.69 -11.53
C GLY A 92 5.37 -12.74 -12.30
N ILE A 93 4.18 -12.42 -11.75
CA ILE A 93 3.21 -11.56 -12.41
C ILE A 93 3.48 -10.10 -11.99
N ASN A 94 3.87 -9.29 -12.98
CA ASN A 94 4.02 -7.84 -12.85
C ASN A 94 3.08 -7.16 -13.86
N ALA A 95 1.83 -6.96 -13.48
CA ALA A 95 0.80 -6.42 -14.35
C ALA A 95 0.20 -5.12 -13.77
N ASP A 96 -0.32 -4.28 -14.66
CA ASP A 96 -1.08 -3.08 -14.29
C ASP A 96 -2.51 -3.43 -13.81
N ASP A 97 -3.31 -2.39 -13.58
CA ASP A 97 -4.69 -2.53 -13.11
C ASP A 97 -5.63 -3.18 -14.11
N TYR A 98 -5.20 -3.26 -15.38
CA TYR A 98 -5.92 -3.89 -16.48
C TYR A 98 -5.39 -5.28 -16.83
N TYR A 99 -4.51 -5.85 -15.98
CA TYR A 99 -3.84 -7.14 -16.19
C TYR A 99 -2.93 -7.15 -17.43
N LEU A 100 -2.39 -6.00 -17.77
CA LEU A 100 -1.43 -5.83 -18.86
C LEU A 100 -0.01 -5.76 -18.30
N THR A 101 0.92 -6.38 -18.99
CA THR A 101 2.35 -6.29 -18.72
C THR A 101 3.09 -5.84 -19.98
N GLU A 102 4.15 -5.07 -19.80
CA GLU A 102 5.07 -4.69 -20.88
C GLU A 102 6.40 -5.43 -20.67
N GLN A 103 6.87 -6.10 -21.71
CA GLN A 103 8.18 -6.72 -21.75
C GLN A 103 8.83 -6.47 -23.11
N ASN A 104 9.97 -5.80 -23.11
CA ASN A 104 10.74 -5.48 -24.32
C ASN A 104 9.93 -4.74 -25.41
N GLY A 105 9.11 -3.78 -25.01
CA GLY A 105 8.25 -3.00 -25.90
C GLY A 105 7.00 -3.72 -26.40
N LYS A 106 6.72 -4.92 -25.87
CA LYS A 106 5.54 -5.69 -26.22
C LYS A 106 4.56 -5.73 -25.05
N ILE A 107 3.35 -5.25 -25.27
CA ILE A 107 2.24 -5.36 -24.32
C ILE A 107 1.57 -6.72 -24.48
N SER A 108 1.33 -7.40 -23.38
CA SER A 108 0.61 -8.67 -23.31
C SER A 108 -0.30 -8.72 -22.09
N GLU A 109 -1.32 -9.54 -22.17
CA GLU A 109 -2.31 -9.77 -21.12
C GLU A 109 -1.87 -10.99 -20.30
N VAL A 110 -2.05 -10.93 -18.95
CA VAL A 110 -1.58 -11.99 -18.05
C VAL A 110 -2.66 -12.97 -17.62
N LEU A 111 -3.94 -12.69 -17.85
CA LEU A 111 -5.07 -13.49 -17.33
C LEU A 111 -5.05 -14.94 -17.84
N THR A 112 -4.54 -15.17 -19.03
CA THR A 112 -4.52 -16.50 -19.69
C THR A 112 -3.19 -17.24 -19.53
N THR A 113 -2.24 -16.69 -18.78
CA THR A 113 -0.92 -17.30 -18.57
C THR A 113 -0.96 -18.45 -17.55
N GLU A 114 0.03 -19.34 -17.62
CA GLU A 114 0.18 -20.41 -16.63
C GLU A 114 0.57 -19.88 -15.25
N GLU A 115 1.30 -18.78 -15.18
CA GLU A 115 1.64 -18.07 -13.94
C GLU A 115 0.37 -17.59 -13.24
N ASN A 116 -0.57 -16.99 -13.98
CA ASN A 116 -1.84 -16.56 -13.40
C ASN A 116 -2.71 -17.74 -12.98
N ARG A 117 -2.69 -18.85 -13.73
CA ARG A 117 -3.36 -20.08 -13.32
C ARG A 117 -2.79 -20.61 -12.01
N ALA A 118 -1.45 -20.66 -11.88
CA ALA A 118 -0.79 -21.08 -10.65
C ALA A 118 -1.13 -20.17 -9.47
N PHE A 119 -1.12 -18.87 -9.67
CA PHE A 119 -1.52 -17.89 -8.67
C PHE A 119 -2.96 -18.09 -8.18
N LEU A 120 -3.91 -18.22 -9.10
CA LEU A 120 -5.32 -18.44 -8.74
C LEU A 120 -5.55 -19.80 -8.06
N THR A 121 -4.80 -20.83 -8.45
CA THR A 121 -4.83 -22.13 -7.80
C THR A 121 -4.37 -22.01 -6.35
N TRP A 122 -3.26 -21.34 -6.11
CA TRP A 122 -2.75 -21.09 -4.76
C TRP A 122 -3.72 -20.26 -3.91
N LEU A 123 -4.32 -19.19 -4.46
CA LEU A 123 -5.36 -18.42 -3.75
C LEU A 123 -6.55 -19.30 -3.37
N HIS A 124 -6.97 -20.19 -4.27
CA HIS A 124 -8.04 -21.15 -3.99
C HIS A 124 -7.67 -22.14 -2.87
N GLU A 125 -6.43 -22.58 -2.83
CA GLU A 125 -5.91 -23.41 -1.73
C GLU A 125 -5.94 -22.66 -0.40
N LEU A 126 -5.44 -21.43 -0.35
CA LEU A 126 -5.51 -20.59 0.84
C LEU A 126 -6.96 -20.39 1.33
N TYR A 127 -7.88 -20.15 0.40
CA TYR A 127 -9.30 -20.01 0.73
C TYR A 127 -9.88 -21.31 1.29
N THR A 128 -9.62 -22.44 0.63
CA THR A 128 -10.15 -23.75 1.01
C THR A 128 -9.62 -24.20 2.37
N GLU A 129 -8.37 -23.87 2.68
CA GLU A 129 -7.76 -24.15 3.97
C GLU A 129 -8.20 -23.18 5.08
N GLY A 130 -8.98 -22.14 4.76
CA GLY A 130 -9.41 -21.11 5.73
C GLY A 130 -8.26 -20.17 6.15
N LEU A 131 -7.24 -20.01 5.30
CA LEU A 131 -6.11 -19.12 5.53
C LEU A 131 -6.38 -17.71 5.01
N LEU A 132 -7.31 -17.58 4.06
CA LEU A 132 -7.71 -16.32 3.45
C LEU A 132 -9.06 -15.88 4.02
N ASP A 133 -9.14 -14.64 4.45
CA ASP A 133 -10.36 -14.04 5.02
C ASP A 133 -11.49 -13.98 3.99
N SER A 134 -12.53 -14.77 4.20
CA SER A 134 -13.70 -14.79 3.31
C SER A 134 -14.49 -13.48 3.30
N GLN A 135 -14.40 -12.67 4.34
CA GLN A 135 -15.13 -11.40 4.43
C GLN A 135 -14.53 -10.31 3.54
N GLY A 136 -13.25 -10.42 3.17
CA GLY A 136 -12.63 -9.53 2.19
C GLY A 136 -13.32 -9.53 0.83
N PHE A 137 -13.89 -10.68 0.42
CA PHE A 137 -14.65 -10.78 -0.83
C PHE A 137 -16.00 -10.05 -0.80
N MET A 138 -16.51 -9.73 0.36
CA MET A 138 -17.83 -9.11 0.55
C MET A 138 -17.76 -7.60 0.79
N ALA A 139 -16.61 -6.98 0.65
CA ALA A 139 -16.35 -5.58 0.99
C ALA A 139 -16.75 -5.19 2.44
N MET A 140 -17.05 -6.16 3.30
CA MET A 140 -17.44 -5.90 4.69
C MET A 140 -16.27 -5.37 5.52
N ARG A 141 -15.05 -5.71 5.13
CA ARG A 141 -13.84 -5.22 5.79
C ARG A 141 -13.63 -3.71 5.65
N LEU A 142 -14.11 -3.09 4.57
CA LEU A 142 -14.07 -1.64 4.39
C LEU A 142 -14.82 -0.92 5.52
N VAL A 143 -15.98 -1.47 5.92
CA VAL A 143 -16.78 -0.90 7.00
C VAL A 143 -16.11 -1.12 8.36
N GLU A 144 -15.56 -2.32 8.59
CA GLU A 144 -14.89 -2.66 9.85
C GLU A 144 -13.58 -1.86 10.02
N ALA A 145 -12.77 -1.71 8.98
CA ALA A 145 -11.58 -0.87 9.02
C ALA A 145 -11.93 0.59 9.29
N ALA A 146 -12.96 1.13 8.63
CA ALA A 146 -13.43 2.50 8.84
C ALA A 146 -13.98 2.73 10.26
N THR A 147 -14.57 1.71 10.88
CA THR A 147 -15.10 1.80 12.26
C THR A 147 -14.01 1.55 13.31
N SER A 148 -13.01 0.73 13.00
CA SER A 148 -11.91 0.41 13.92
C SER A 148 -10.96 1.59 14.11
N SER A 149 -10.71 2.36 13.05
CA SER A 149 -9.89 3.57 13.12
C SER A 149 -10.51 4.68 13.98
N SER A 150 -11.83 4.67 14.13
CA SER A 150 -12.56 5.67 14.93
C SER A 150 -12.81 5.26 16.39
N SER A 151 -12.60 3.98 16.77
CA SER A 151 -12.98 3.45 18.09
C SER A 151 -11.82 2.88 18.91
N SER A 152 -10.58 3.01 18.48
CA SER A 152 -9.42 2.32 19.07
C SER A 152 -8.87 2.95 20.37
N SER A 153 -9.73 3.46 21.24
CA SER A 153 -9.33 3.79 22.61
C SER A 153 -9.22 2.57 23.55
N ASN A 154 -9.37 1.35 23.02
CA ASN A 154 -9.29 0.14 23.85
C ASN A 154 -7.84 -0.36 23.92
N SER A 155 -7.08 0.12 24.90
CA SER A 155 -5.68 -0.22 25.18
C SER A 155 -5.42 -1.72 25.43
N ASN A 156 -6.45 -2.56 25.43
CA ASN A 156 -6.38 -4.00 25.68
C ASN A 156 -6.87 -4.86 24.49
N ALA A 157 -7.04 -4.27 23.30
CA ALA A 157 -7.40 -5.07 22.14
C ALA A 157 -6.23 -5.98 21.76
N ALA A 158 -6.48 -7.28 21.66
CA ALA A 158 -5.50 -8.24 21.17
C ALA A 158 -5.44 -8.19 19.64
N ALA A 159 -4.26 -8.40 19.06
CA ALA A 159 -4.09 -8.48 17.62
C ALA A 159 -4.95 -9.61 17.04
N LYS A 160 -5.72 -9.32 16.00
CA LYS A 160 -6.62 -10.27 15.36
C LYS A 160 -6.07 -10.80 14.03
N TYR A 161 -5.24 -10.01 13.38
CA TYR A 161 -4.75 -10.29 12.03
C TYR A 161 -3.31 -10.77 12.05
N GLY A 162 -3.01 -11.85 11.33
CA GLY A 162 -1.65 -12.31 11.09
C GLY A 162 -0.96 -11.50 10.01
N VAL A 163 -1.62 -11.41 8.85
CA VAL A 163 -1.18 -10.64 7.68
C VAL A 163 -2.35 -9.83 7.16
N PHE A 164 -2.09 -8.60 6.70
CA PHE A 164 -3.07 -7.75 6.03
C PHE A 164 -2.39 -6.77 5.06
N PHE A 165 -3.18 -6.04 4.27
CA PHE A 165 -2.73 -5.00 3.37
C PHE A 165 -3.19 -3.63 3.85
N GLY A 166 -2.35 -2.62 3.70
CA GLY A 166 -2.64 -1.23 4.04
C GLY A 166 -1.48 -0.31 3.73
N ALA A 167 -1.74 0.99 3.63
CA ALA A 167 -0.68 1.99 3.47
C ALA A 167 0.18 2.03 4.74
N THR A 168 -0.47 2.02 5.89
CA THR A 168 0.20 1.93 7.20
C THR A 168 -0.51 0.88 8.08
N PRO A 169 0.15 0.26 9.06
CA PRO A 169 -0.52 -0.67 9.96
C PRO A 169 -1.55 0.03 10.86
N GLN A 170 -1.35 1.31 11.17
CA GLN A 170 -2.27 2.10 11.99
C GLN A 170 -3.67 2.18 11.40
N ASP A 171 -3.77 2.23 10.07
CA ASP A 171 -5.06 2.33 9.35
C ASP A 171 -5.94 1.09 9.55
N VAL A 172 -5.33 -0.06 9.84
CA VAL A 172 -6.03 -1.35 9.96
C VAL A 172 -6.19 -1.78 11.41
N VAL A 173 -5.13 -1.67 12.21
CA VAL A 173 -5.12 -2.20 13.58
C VAL A 173 -5.07 -1.12 14.67
N GLY A 174 -5.02 0.15 14.27
CA GLY A 174 -4.89 1.28 15.19
C GLY A 174 -3.47 1.47 15.72
N VAL A 175 -3.22 2.63 16.34
CA VAL A 175 -1.88 3.05 16.80
C VAL A 175 -1.29 2.11 17.84
N ASN A 176 -2.11 1.54 18.72
CA ASN A 176 -1.66 0.70 19.83
C ASN A 176 -1.06 -0.64 19.37
N LEU A 177 -1.57 -1.22 18.31
CA LEU A 177 -1.13 -2.51 17.78
C LEU A 177 -0.16 -2.37 16.60
N ALA A 178 -0.04 -1.20 16.02
CA ALA A 178 0.78 -0.97 14.82
C ALA A 178 2.24 -1.41 15.01
N SER A 179 2.81 -1.20 16.21
CA SER A 179 4.18 -1.59 16.53
C SER A 179 4.41 -3.12 16.55
N GLU A 180 3.34 -3.94 16.56
CA GLU A 180 3.44 -5.39 16.46
C GLU A 180 3.67 -5.88 15.02
N TYR A 181 3.52 -5.01 14.03
CA TYR A 181 3.60 -5.36 12.62
C TYR A 181 4.85 -4.79 11.96
N ILE A 182 5.36 -5.53 11.00
CA ILE A 182 6.44 -5.11 10.09
C ILE A 182 5.98 -5.23 8.65
N ALA A 183 6.53 -4.39 7.79
CA ALA A 183 6.32 -4.53 6.36
C ALA A 183 6.91 -5.86 5.87
N LEU A 184 6.17 -6.55 5.04
CA LEU A 184 6.60 -7.75 4.35
C LEU A 184 7.02 -7.36 2.93
N ASP A 185 8.26 -7.64 2.58
CA ASP A 185 8.76 -7.43 1.24
C ASP A 185 7.94 -8.23 0.20
N PRO A 186 7.87 -7.78 -1.06
CA PRO A 186 7.27 -8.57 -2.12
C PRO A 186 7.86 -9.98 -2.16
N LEU A 187 6.98 -10.98 -2.16
CA LEU A 187 7.39 -12.38 -2.14
C LEU A 187 8.19 -12.73 -3.40
N LEU A 188 9.24 -13.52 -3.24
CA LEU A 188 10.14 -13.89 -4.31
C LEU A 188 9.50 -14.93 -5.25
N TYR A 189 9.71 -14.73 -6.55
CA TYR A 189 9.47 -15.71 -7.58
C TYR A 189 10.81 -16.27 -8.10
N ASN A 190 11.04 -17.57 -7.96
CA ASN A 190 12.31 -18.20 -8.33
C ASN A 190 13.55 -17.51 -7.72
N GLY A 191 13.43 -17.03 -6.47
CA GLY A 191 14.51 -16.34 -5.75
C GLY A 191 14.77 -14.91 -6.18
N GLN A 192 13.90 -14.32 -7.00
CA GLN A 192 14.00 -12.93 -7.45
C GLN A 192 12.77 -12.14 -7.05
N GLN A 193 12.95 -10.87 -6.69
CA GLN A 193 11.84 -9.95 -6.51
C GLN A 193 11.24 -9.58 -7.86
N VAL A 194 9.91 -9.74 -7.96
CA VAL A 194 9.10 -9.27 -9.09
C VAL A 194 8.04 -8.36 -8.49
N TYR A 195 8.08 -7.09 -8.80
CA TYR A 195 7.08 -6.14 -8.33
C TYR A 195 6.90 -5.01 -9.34
N ARG A 196 5.72 -4.41 -9.31
CA ARG A 196 5.44 -3.22 -10.11
C ARG A 196 6.05 -2.00 -9.42
N ASP A 197 6.84 -1.26 -10.18
CA ASP A 197 7.30 0.04 -9.76
C ASP A 197 6.19 1.07 -10.00
N PHE A 198 5.73 1.71 -8.92
CA PHE A 198 4.73 2.78 -8.97
C PHE A 198 5.37 4.16 -8.80
N THR A 199 6.69 4.25 -8.73
CA THR A 199 7.37 5.53 -8.65
C THR A 199 7.16 6.32 -9.94
N GLY A 200 6.92 7.61 -9.79
CA GLY A 200 6.75 8.49 -10.93
C GLY A 200 5.34 8.51 -11.53
N ASP A 201 4.32 8.08 -10.80
CA ASP A 201 2.93 8.25 -11.23
C ASP A 201 2.62 9.73 -11.48
N LEU A 202 2.16 10.00 -12.68
CA LEU A 202 1.79 11.34 -13.12
C LEU A 202 0.28 11.40 -13.35
N TYR A 203 -0.39 12.16 -12.50
CA TYR A 203 -1.83 12.40 -12.62
C TYR A 203 -2.06 13.62 -13.51
N ARG A 204 -2.59 13.37 -14.71
CA ARG A 204 -2.86 14.42 -15.72
C ARG A 204 -4.05 15.27 -15.31
N GLY A 205 -3.96 16.57 -15.59
CA GLY A 205 -5.12 17.46 -15.49
C GLY A 205 -5.62 17.74 -14.08
N THR A 206 -4.76 17.65 -13.08
CA THR A 206 -5.15 17.86 -11.68
C THR A 206 -5.38 19.34 -11.33
N PHE A 207 -4.78 20.26 -12.08
CA PHE A 207 -4.96 21.70 -11.89
C PHE A 207 -5.16 22.39 -13.25
N ALA A 208 -6.26 23.11 -13.39
CA ALA A 208 -6.55 23.92 -14.57
C ALA A 208 -7.06 25.29 -14.16
N ILE A 209 -6.73 26.31 -14.97
CA ILE A 209 -7.17 27.69 -14.75
C ILE A 209 -8.30 28.00 -15.74
N SER A 210 -9.41 28.49 -15.21
CA SER A 210 -10.53 28.95 -16.05
C SER A 210 -10.11 30.11 -16.95
N SER A 211 -10.62 30.12 -18.19
CA SER A 211 -10.42 31.25 -19.12
C SER A 211 -11.00 32.59 -18.61
N THR A 212 -11.85 32.57 -17.60
CA THR A 212 -12.42 33.74 -16.94
C THR A 212 -11.62 34.19 -15.71
N CYS A 213 -10.50 33.55 -15.39
CA CYS A 213 -9.65 33.95 -14.27
C CYS A 213 -9.07 35.36 -14.52
N ALA A 214 -9.26 36.27 -13.57
CA ALA A 214 -8.78 37.65 -13.70
C ALA A 214 -7.26 37.79 -13.58
N GLU A 215 -6.60 36.91 -12.82
CA GLU A 215 -5.16 36.97 -12.51
C GLU A 215 -4.50 35.58 -12.66
N PRO A 216 -4.49 34.98 -13.87
CA PRO A 216 -3.99 33.63 -14.06
C PRO A 216 -2.49 33.50 -13.74
N GLU A 217 -1.69 34.54 -13.97
CA GLU A 217 -0.25 34.56 -13.71
C GLU A 217 0.04 34.45 -12.19
N LYS A 218 -0.73 35.15 -11.37
CA LYS A 218 -0.56 35.03 -9.90
C LYS A 218 -0.93 33.65 -9.40
N LEU A 219 -1.96 33.06 -9.98
CA LEU A 219 -2.38 31.72 -9.62
C LEU A 219 -1.33 30.68 -10.04
N LEU A 220 -0.71 30.84 -11.21
CA LEU A 220 0.41 30.01 -11.62
C LEU A 220 1.63 30.16 -10.71
N GLN A 221 1.98 31.37 -10.28
CA GLN A 221 3.07 31.59 -9.33
C GLN A 221 2.84 30.89 -7.99
N TRP A 222 1.59 30.88 -7.52
CA TRP A 222 1.23 30.17 -6.29
C TRP A 222 1.37 28.65 -6.47
N VAL A 223 0.89 28.11 -7.60
CA VAL A 223 0.99 26.67 -7.89
C VAL A 223 2.44 26.25 -8.14
N ASP A 224 3.24 27.10 -8.80
CA ASP A 224 4.66 26.85 -9.05
C ASP A 224 5.45 26.65 -7.73
N TYR A 225 5.07 27.37 -6.66
CA TYR A 225 5.63 27.13 -5.34
C TYR A 225 5.40 25.70 -4.82
N LEU A 226 4.24 25.11 -5.11
CA LEU A 226 3.92 23.73 -4.69
C LEU A 226 4.77 22.66 -5.40
N TYR A 227 5.45 23.00 -6.49
CA TYR A 227 6.42 22.13 -7.19
C TYR A 227 7.85 22.29 -6.66
N THR A 228 8.08 23.12 -5.64
CA THR A 228 9.35 23.17 -4.90
C THR A 228 9.33 22.20 -3.73
N ASP A 229 10.51 21.77 -3.27
CA ASP A 229 10.64 20.89 -2.09
C ASP A 229 9.95 21.51 -0.86
N GLU A 230 10.16 22.81 -0.64
CA GLU A 230 9.54 23.56 0.47
C GLU A 230 8.01 23.58 0.36
N GLY A 231 7.49 23.92 -0.83
CA GLY A 231 6.04 23.97 -1.07
C GLY A 231 5.39 22.60 -0.99
N PHE A 232 6.05 21.57 -1.46
CA PHE A 232 5.60 20.17 -1.34
C PHE A 232 5.50 19.76 0.13
N LEU A 233 6.56 19.97 0.91
CA LEU A 233 6.56 19.66 2.33
C LEU A 233 5.49 20.45 3.10
N ALA A 234 5.39 21.76 2.82
CA ALA A 234 4.37 22.59 3.45
C ALA A 234 2.94 22.13 3.17
N ALA A 235 2.68 21.58 1.98
CA ALA A 235 1.36 21.08 1.57
C ALA A 235 1.05 19.68 2.07
N GLN A 236 2.05 18.79 2.18
CA GLN A 236 1.86 17.38 2.51
C GLN A 236 2.15 17.04 3.97
N VAL A 237 3.10 17.73 4.59
CA VAL A 237 3.60 17.42 5.94
C VAL A 237 3.23 18.52 6.93
N GLY A 238 3.33 19.79 6.51
CA GLY A 238 3.07 20.94 7.35
C GLY A 238 4.27 21.89 7.42
N ARG A 239 4.42 22.60 8.55
CA ARG A 239 5.43 23.63 8.75
C ARG A 239 6.60 23.12 9.57
N GLU A 240 7.80 23.44 9.11
CA GLU A 240 9.03 23.14 9.85
C GLU A 240 9.01 23.82 11.23
N GLY A 241 9.43 23.09 12.26
CA GLY A 241 9.44 23.53 13.65
C GLY A 241 8.09 23.50 14.35
N GLU A 242 6.99 23.24 13.65
CA GLU A 242 5.64 23.09 14.22
C GLU A 242 5.08 21.70 14.01
N ASP A 243 5.13 21.21 12.78
CA ASP A 243 4.54 19.94 12.37
C ASP A 243 5.62 18.87 12.11
N TYR A 244 6.81 19.28 11.67
CA TYR A 244 7.97 18.39 11.49
C TYR A 244 9.29 19.11 11.78
N ASP A 245 10.33 18.31 12.03
CA ASP A 245 11.72 18.77 12.19
C ASP A 245 12.65 17.95 11.32
N TRP A 246 13.73 18.58 10.82
CA TRP A 246 14.79 17.91 10.10
C TRP A 246 15.75 17.20 11.07
N ASN A 247 16.16 15.99 10.70
CA ASN A 247 17.24 15.25 11.35
C ASN A 247 18.61 15.65 10.74
N ASP A 248 19.68 15.39 11.47
CA ASP A 248 21.05 15.68 11.03
C ASP A 248 21.47 14.93 9.75
N ASP A 249 20.80 13.83 9.42
CA ASP A 249 21.06 13.00 8.22
C ASP A 249 20.29 13.48 6.96
N GLY A 250 19.52 14.57 7.09
CA GLY A 250 18.72 15.11 5.98
C GLY A 250 17.36 14.44 5.79
N THR A 251 16.98 13.54 6.70
CA THR A 251 15.60 13.06 6.81
C THR A 251 14.78 13.99 7.70
N TRP A 252 13.46 13.83 7.70
CA TRP A 252 12.57 14.56 8.59
C TRP A 252 11.70 13.62 9.42
N ALA A 253 11.22 14.09 10.55
CA ALA A 253 10.28 13.39 11.41
C ALA A 253 9.17 14.35 11.87
N TYR A 254 7.98 13.82 12.12
CA TYR A 254 6.91 14.62 12.72
C TYR A 254 7.34 15.15 14.10
N ALA A 255 7.12 16.43 14.34
CA ALA A 255 7.41 17.09 15.62
C ALA A 255 6.50 16.62 16.76
N ARG A 256 5.33 16.03 16.41
CA ARG A 256 4.36 15.46 17.36
C ARG A 256 4.15 13.99 17.08
N THR A 257 4.04 13.21 18.14
CA THR A 257 3.62 11.82 18.03
C THR A 257 2.12 11.73 17.73
N ALA A 258 1.68 10.59 17.18
CA ALA A 258 0.26 10.33 16.90
C ALA A 258 -0.64 10.38 18.16
N GLU A 259 -0.06 10.43 19.37
CA GLU A 259 -0.78 10.59 20.65
C GLU A 259 -1.04 12.05 21.02
N GLU A 260 -0.40 13.00 20.34
CA GLU A 260 -0.46 14.46 20.65
C GLU A 260 -1.32 15.23 19.63
N VAL A 261 -1.89 14.53 18.64
CA VAL A 261 -2.82 15.05 17.64
C VAL A 261 -4.19 14.42 17.87
#